data_63610136a25f25ba33ecbaff19332035
#
_entry.id   63610136a25f25ba33ecbaff19332035
#
_cell.length_a   1.000
_cell.length_b   1.000
_cell.length_c   1.000
_cell.angle_alpha   90.00
_cell.angle_beta   90.00
_cell.angle_gamma   90.00
#
_symmetry.space_group_name_H-M   'P 1'
#
loop_
_entity.id
_entity.type
_entity.pdbx_description
1 polymer ?
#
loop_
_entity_poly.entity_id
_entity_poly.type
_entity_poly.pdbx_seq_one_letter_code
_entity_poly.pdbx_strand_id
1 'polypeptide(L)'
;KRTLQRSYQSGYLQNDQTSVTIDQSVSDKWTWSNTAIYSLNFGKSNLNLLAGTEMNKDTFQNTTLRKNDFLIETPDYMYPDAGTGESFTSGTSTGYSLLSYFGKVDYEFDNRYLLSATIRRDGSSRFGKNNKYGTFPAVSAGWRISNENFIKDNISVISDLKLRAGWGQTGNQEIDNTAIYSLYIADYAGGSPTWATSFGTAYDFSGNGKGVLPTGFRATQTANNDLKWETTTQTNIGLDFGLFKQKLSGSVD
;
A
#
# COMPACT_ATOMS: atom_id res chain seq x y z
N LYS A 1 -12.16 0.07 20.40
CA LYS A 1 -11.70 -0.83 21.48
C LYS A 1 -11.70 -0.07 22.79
N ARG A 2 -12.18 -0.67 23.87
CA ARG A 2 -12.09 -0.14 25.23
C ARG A 2 -11.24 -1.10 26.07
N THR A 3 -10.21 -0.58 26.70
CA THR A 3 -9.30 -1.33 27.59
C THR A 3 -9.41 -0.74 28.99
N LEU A 4 -9.61 -1.59 29.98
CA LEU A 4 -9.72 -1.24 31.38
C LEU A 4 -8.50 -1.79 32.13
N GLN A 5 -7.87 -0.93 32.91
CA GLN A 5 -6.81 -1.30 33.84
C GLN A 5 -7.28 -1.02 35.26
N ARG A 6 -7.28 -2.06 36.09
CA ARG A 6 -7.65 -1.97 37.49
C ARG A 6 -6.41 -1.89 38.36
N SER A 7 -6.54 -1.39 39.56
CA SER A 7 -5.51 -1.52 40.59
C SER A 7 -5.26 -3.00 40.89
N TYR A 8 -4.03 -3.35 41.12
CA TYR A 8 -3.66 -4.69 41.60
C TYR A 8 -2.39 -4.63 42.46
N GLN A 9 -2.28 -5.62 43.35
CA GLN A 9 -1.05 -5.90 44.09
C GLN A 9 -0.79 -7.41 44.01
N SER A 10 0.40 -7.79 43.55
CA SER A 10 0.84 -9.17 43.51
C SER A 10 2.33 -9.26 43.83
N GLY A 11 2.66 -9.75 45.00
CA GLY A 11 4.03 -9.80 45.51
C GLY A 11 4.68 -8.44 45.57
N TYR A 12 5.74 -8.23 44.80
CA TYR A 12 6.44 -6.94 44.69
C TYR A 12 5.90 -6.02 43.58
N LEU A 13 4.93 -6.49 42.80
CA LEU A 13 4.31 -5.72 41.75
C LEU A 13 3.04 -5.07 42.27
N GLN A 14 2.98 -3.74 42.16
CA GLN A 14 1.82 -2.96 42.55
C GLN A 14 1.47 -1.99 41.41
N ASN A 15 0.18 -1.89 41.11
CA ASN A 15 -0.37 -0.84 40.26
C ASN A 15 -1.52 -0.19 41.00
N ASP A 16 -1.29 1.02 41.45
CA ASP A 16 -2.30 1.81 42.17
C ASP A 16 -3.12 2.68 41.21
N GLN A 17 -2.72 2.74 39.93
CA GLN A 17 -3.36 3.58 38.96
C GLN A 17 -4.37 2.79 38.12
N THR A 18 -5.61 3.17 38.22
CA THR A 18 -6.69 2.69 37.37
C THR A 18 -6.77 3.52 36.10
N SER A 19 -7.15 2.93 34.99
CA SER A 19 -7.34 3.68 33.74
C SER A 19 -8.37 3.06 32.82
N VAL A 20 -8.97 3.91 31.99
CA VAL A 20 -9.76 3.54 30.83
C VAL A 20 -9.08 4.10 29.59
N THR A 21 -8.82 3.26 28.63
CA THR A 21 -8.33 3.66 27.31
C THR A 21 -9.38 3.31 26.26
N ILE A 22 -9.75 4.26 25.46
CA ILE A 22 -10.66 4.11 24.32
C ILE A 22 -9.87 4.40 23.06
N ASP A 23 -9.74 3.38 22.20
CA ASP A 23 -9.15 3.51 20.87
C ASP A 23 -10.27 3.43 19.84
N GLN A 24 -10.37 4.46 19.04
CA GLN A 24 -11.29 4.52 17.91
C GLN A 24 -10.50 4.68 16.62
N SER A 25 -10.66 3.71 15.73
CA SER A 25 -10.05 3.74 14.39
C SER A 25 -11.12 3.77 13.33
N VAL A 26 -10.91 4.59 12.33
CA VAL A 26 -11.75 4.66 11.13
C VAL A 26 -10.86 4.43 9.93
N SER A 27 -11.23 3.47 9.09
CA SER A 27 -10.57 3.21 7.81
C SER A 27 -11.61 3.40 6.71
N ASP A 28 -11.33 4.29 5.79
CA ASP A 28 -12.18 4.58 4.64
C ASP A 28 -11.39 4.33 3.36
N LYS A 29 -11.91 3.41 2.54
CA LYS A 29 -11.30 2.99 1.27
C LYS A 29 -12.34 3.03 0.19
N TRP A 30 -12.04 3.72 -0.89
CA TRP A 30 -12.87 3.70 -2.06
C TRP A 30 -12.06 3.57 -3.35
N THR A 31 -12.67 2.93 -4.31
CA THR A 31 -12.15 2.77 -5.66
C THR A 31 -13.22 3.22 -6.64
N TRP A 32 -12.80 4.02 -7.60
CA TRP A 32 -13.63 4.41 -8.72
C TRP A 32 -12.91 4.08 -10.02
N SER A 33 -13.53 3.26 -10.86
CA SER A 33 -12.94 2.83 -12.13
C SER A 33 -13.92 3.00 -13.28
N ASN A 34 -13.38 3.38 -14.43
CA ASN A 34 -14.08 3.40 -15.70
C ASN A 34 -13.25 2.70 -16.74
N THR A 35 -13.90 1.85 -17.52
CA THR A 35 -13.27 1.13 -18.61
C THR A 35 -14.13 1.20 -19.86
N ALA A 36 -13.49 1.34 -21.00
CA ALA A 36 -14.10 1.20 -22.32
C ALA A 36 -13.43 0.06 -23.04
N ILE A 37 -14.23 -0.82 -23.63
CA ILE A 37 -13.76 -1.95 -24.43
C ILE A 37 -14.36 -1.82 -25.81
N TYR A 38 -13.52 -2.02 -26.83
CA TYR A 38 -13.93 -2.06 -28.22
C TYR A 38 -13.36 -3.27 -28.92
N SER A 39 -14.25 -4.11 -29.48
CA SER A 39 -13.87 -5.36 -30.16
C SER A 39 -14.17 -5.26 -31.64
N LEU A 40 -13.20 -5.63 -32.45
CA LEU A 40 -13.27 -5.66 -33.90
C LEU A 40 -12.92 -7.05 -34.41
N ASN A 41 -13.77 -7.60 -35.29
CA ASN A 41 -13.52 -8.85 -35.98
C ASN A 41 -13.55 -8.58 -37.49
N PHE A 42 -12.45 -8.83 -38.19
CA PHE A 42 -12.33 -8.62 -39.61
C PHE A 42 -11.53 -9.74 -40.27
N GLY A 43 -12.24 -10.54 -41.06
CA GLY A 43 -11.65 -11.73 -41.71
C GLY A 43 -11.14 -12.72 -40.66
N LYS A 44 -9.81 -12.94 -40.64
CA LYS A 44 -9.15 -13.86 -39.72
C LYS A 44 -8.55 -13.11 -38.49
N SER A 45 -8.84 -11.85 -38.37
CA SER A 45 -8.27 -10.99 -37.33
C SER A 45 -9.29 -10.64 -36.28
N ASN A 46 -8.90 -10.77 -35.01
CA ASN A 46 -9.65 -10.33 -33.85
C ASN A 46 -8.81 -9.28 -33.11
N LEU A 47 -9.36 -8.10 -32.89
CA LEU A 47 -8.73 -6.99 -32.18
C LEU A 47 -9.60 -6.57 -31.03
N ASN A 48 -9.05 -6.58 -29.81
CA ASN A 48 -9.68 -6.05 -28.62
C ASN A 48 -8.86 -4.88 -28.08
N LEU A 49 -9.51 -3.75 -27.91
CA LEU A 49 -8.94 -2.54 -27.33
C LEU A 49 -9.61 -2.28 -25.99
N LEU A 50 -8.82 -2.00 -24.99
CA LEU A 50 -9.29 -1.58 -23.67
C LEU A 50 -8.58 -0.31 -23.29
N ALA A 51 -9.32 0.68 -22.78
CA ALA A 51 -8.78 1.86 -22.14
C ALA A 51 -9.53 2.12 -20.84
N GLY A 52 -8.84 2.61 -19.83
CA GLY A 52 -9.47 2.87 -18.56
C GLY A 52 -8.73 3.85 -17.69
N THR A 53 -9.43 4.30 -16.66
CA THR A 53 -8.90 5.09 -15.56
C THR A 53 -9.41 4.54 -14.25
N GLU A 54 -8.58 4.58 -13.22
CA GLU A 54 -8.90 4.13 -11.87
C GLU A 54 -8.37 5.12 -10.84
N MET A 55 -9.19 5.43 -9.86
CA MET A 55 -8.81 6.23 -8.69
C MET A 55 -9.03 5.41 -7.44
N ASN A 56 -8.00 5.35 -6.60
CA ASN A 56 -8.06 4.72 -5.29
C ASN A 56 -7.72 5.76 -4.22
N LYS A 57 -8.45 5.75 -3.13
CA LYS A 57 -8.09 6.52 -1.93
C LYS A 57 -8.24 5.62 -0.71
N ASP A 58 -7.24 5.67 0.14
CA ASP A 58 -7.21 5.00 1.43
C ASP A 58 -6.92 6.06 2.50
N THR A 59 -7.75 6.12 3.52
CA THR A 59 -7.57 6.99 4.68
C THR A 59 -7.74 6.19 5.94
N PHE A 60 -6.84 6.40 6.88
CA PHE A 60 -6.89 5.81 8.20
C PHE A 60 -6.75 6.90 9.25
N GLN A 61 -7.65 6.89 10.22
CA GLN A 61 -7.61 7.80 11.37
C GLN A 61 -7.69 6.96 12.64
N ASN A 62 -6.91 7.34 13.62
CA ASN A 62 -6.97 6.74 14.95
C ASN A 62 -7.03 7.85 16.00
N THR A 63 -7.89 7.67 16.99
CA THR A 63 -8.00 8.54 18.15
C THR A 63 -7.95 7.68 19.39
N THR A 64 -7.07 8.04 20.31
CA THR A 64 -6.95 7.39 21.62
C THR A 64 -7.27 8.40 22.70
N LEU A 65 -8.17 8.02 23.59
CA LEU A 65 -8.49 8.71 24.83
C LEU A 65 -8.11 7.79 25.99
N ARG A 66 -7.33 8.32 26.93
CA ARG A 66 -7.08 7.66 28.21
C ARG A 66 -7.45 8.58 29.37
N LYS A 67 -8.15 8.03 30.34
CA LYS A 67 -8.49 8.69 31.61
C LYS A 67 -8.02 7.82 32.76
N ASN A 68 -7.43 8.45 33.77
CA ASN A 68 -6.89 7.77 34.94
C ASN A 68 -7.76 8.00 36.17
N ASP A 69 -7.47 7.23 37.22
CA ASP A 69 -7.94 7.34 38.59
C ASP A 69 -9.46 7.25 38.75
N PHE A 70 -9.92 6.02 38.84
CA PHE A 70 -11.33 5.69 39.01
C PHE A 70 -11.58 5.21 40.43
N LEU A 71 -12.56 5.81 41.11
CA LEU A 71 -12.98 5.41 42.45
C LEU A 71 -13.70 4.07 42.49
N ILE A 72 -14.40 3.73 41.41
CA ILE A 72 -15.14 2.48 41.27
C ILE A 72 -14.56 1.71 40.07
N GLU A 73 -13.98 0.56 40.35
CA GLU A 73 -13.21 -0.23 39.37
C GLU A 73 -14.03 -1.32 38.67
N THR A 74 -15.33 -1.12 38.57
CA THR A 74 -16.19 -2.04 37.82
C THR A 74 -16.42 -1.53 36.40
N PRO A 75 -16.48 -2.41 35.39
CA PRO A 75 -16.59 -2.01 33.98
C PRO A 75 -17.79 -1.10 33.68
N ASP A 76 -18.87 -1.24 34.44
CA ASP A 76 -20.12 -0.49 34.23
C ASP A 76 -20.01 0.98 34.67
N TYR A 77 -19.02 1.28 35.51
CA TYR A 77 -18.78 2.66 36.04
C TYR A 77 -17.49 3.28 35.54
N MET A 78 -16.62 2.52 34.87
CA MET A 78 -15.35 3.03 34.36
C MET A 78 -15.52 3.63 32.98
N TYR A 79 -16.16 4.78 32.87
CA TYR A 79 -16.21 5.63 31.70
C TYR A 79 -15.31 6.86 31.88
N PRO A 80 -14.80 7.47 30.80
CA PRO A 80 -13.86 8.60 30.92
C PRO A 80 -14.34 9.74 31.79
N ASP A 81 -15.65 9.99 31.81
CA ASP A 81 -16.28 11.03 32.63
C ASP A 81 -16.20 10.75 34.14
N ALA A 82 -16.13 9.49 34.54
CA ALA A 82 -16.06 9.09 35.94
C ALA A 82 -14.64 9.09 36.54
N GLY A 83 -13.62 9.25 35.72
CA GLY A 83 -12.22 9.32 36.17
C GLY A 83 -11.88 10.70 36.74
N THR A 84 -11.12 10.74 37.83
CA THR A 84 -10.71 11.97 38.53
C THR A 84 -9.29 12.41 38.17
N GLY A 85 -8.46 11.53 37.62
CA GLY A 85 -7.07 11.80 37.26
C GLY A 85 -6.89 12.49 35.90
N GLU A 86 -5.67 12.44 35.41
CA GLU A 86 -5.30 13.08 34.15
C GLU A 86 -5.99 12.46 32.92
N SER A 87 -6.24 13.30 31.93
CA SER A 87 -6.74 12.89 30.63
C SER A 87 -5.63 13.00 29.61
N PHE A 88 -5.43 11.91 28.85
CA PHE A 88 -4.49 11.87 27.75
C PHE A 88 -5.27 11.66 26.46
N THR A 89 -4.98 12.47 25.46
CA THR A 89 -5.56 12.33 24.13
C THR A 89 -4.46 12.31 23.10
N SER A 90 -4.59 11.43 22.14
CA SER A 90 -3.72 11.41 20.97
C SER A 90 -4.53 11.06 19.74
N GLY A 91 -4.02 11.42 18.59
CA GLY A 91 -4.66 11.07 17.33
C GLY A 91 -3.66 11.12 16.18
N THR A 92 -3.93 10.32 15.17
CA THR A 92 -3.16 10.29 13.95
C THR A 92 -4.08 10.11 12.76
N SER A 93 -3.70 10.68 11.64
CA SER A 93 -4.37 10.47 10.36
C SER A 93 -3.32 10.24 9.29
N THR A 94 -3.52 9.21 8.49
CA THR A 94 -2.66 8.88 7.36
C THR A 94 -3.50 8.41 6.19
N GLY A 95 -2.92 8.42 5.00
CA GLY A 95 -3.61 7.93 3.81
C GLY A 95 -2.82 8.21 2.55
N TYR A 96 -3.28 7.60 1.46
CA TYR A 96 -2.72 7.83 0.14
C TYR A 96 -3.82 7.87 -0.92
N SER A 97 -3.48 8.41 -2.07
CA SER A 97 -4.32 8.39 -3.27
C SER A 97 -3.49 7.90 -4.45
N LEU A 98 -4.13 7.09 -5.29
CA LEU A 98 -3.58 6.55 -6.52
C LEU A 98 -4.49 6.93 -7.67
N LEU A 99 -3.93 7.45 -8.75
CA LEU A 99 -4.63 7.72 -10.01
C LEU A 99 -3.92 6.98 -11.12
N SER A 100 -4.65 6.14 -11.82
CA SER A 100 -4.14 5.25 -12.85
C SER A 100 -4.85 5.49 -14.18
N TYR A 101 -4.07 5.47 -15.25
CA TYR A 101 -4.54 5.40 -16.63
C TYR A 101 -3.94 4.15 -17.27
N PHE A 102 -4.74 3.38 -17.97
CA PHE A 102 -4.26 2.16 -18.59
C PHE A 102 -4.91 1.91 -19.95
N GLY A 103 -4.16 1.26 -20.81
CA GLY A 103 -4.62 0.80 -22.09
C GLY A 103 -4.06 -0.57 -22.43
N LYS A 104 -4.84 -1.36 -23.12
CA LYS A 104 -4.46 -2.70 -23.57
C LYS A 104 -4.95 -2.92 -24.99
N VAL A 105 -4.11 -3.59 -25.78
CA VAL A 105 -4.42 -4.07 -27.12
C VAL A 105 -4.17 -5.57 -27.14
N ASP A 106 -5.17 -6.35 -27.47
CA ASP A 106 -5.04 -7.77 -27.76
C ASP A 106 -5.37 -8.00 -29.23
N TYR A 107 -4.45 -8.62 -29.97
CA TYR A 107 -4.59 -8.95 -31.38
C TYR A 107 -4.37 -10.43 -31.59
N GLU A 108 -5.30 -11.05 -32.29
CA GLU A 108 -5.21 -12.45 -32.71
C GLU A 108 -5.40 -12.54 -34.21
N PHE A 109 -4.52 -13.29 -34.88
CA PHE A 109 -4.60 -13.56 -36.31
C PHE A 109 -4.68 -15.05 -36.58
N ASP A 110 -5.71 -15.46 -37.35
CA ASP A 110 -5.96 -16.82 -37.82
C ASP A 110 -5.93 -17.88 -36.69
N ASN A 111 -6.28 -17.48 -35.47
CA ASN A 111 -6.19 -18.34 -34.29
C ASN A 111 -4.78 -18.98 -34.10
N ARG A 112 -3.74 -18.36 -34.64
CA ARG A 112 -2.33 -18.82 -34.61
C ARG A 112 -1.42 -17.87 -33.88
N TYR A 113 -1.51 -16.59 -34.22
CA TYR A 113 -0.62 -15.56 -33.72
C TYR A 113 -1.37 -14.67 -32.77
N LEU A 114 -0.86 -14.55 -31.55
CA LEU A 114 -1.45 -13.74 -30.49
C LEU A 114 -0.43 -12.67 -30.08
N LEU A 115 -0.87 -11.45 -29.98
CA LEU A 115 -0.07 -10.33 -29.48
C LEU A 115 -0.88 -9.55 -28.46
N SER A 116 -0.29 -9.24 -27.33
CA SER A 116 -0.87 -8.35 -26.33
C SER A 116 0.13 -7.26 -25.95
N ALA A 117 -0.34 -6.03 -25.89
CA ALA A 117 0.43 -4.91 -25.38
C ALA A 117 -0.40 -4.14 -24.37
N THR A 118 0.20 -3.83 -23.23
CA THR A 118 -0.42 -3.06 -22.16
C THR A 118 0.50 -1.92 -21.76
N ILE A 119 -0.07 -0.77 -21.50
CA ILE A 119 0.61 0.36 -20.86
C ILE A 119 -0.23 0.83 -19.68
N ARG A 120 0.41 1.01 -18.53
CA ARG A 120 -0.21 1.57 -17.34
C ARG A 120 0.64 2.73 -16.83
N ARG A 121 -0.02 3.83 -16.51
CA ARG A 121 0.60 5.00 -15.90
C ARG A 121 -0.10 5.30 -14.59
N ASP A 122 0.64 5.17 -13.50
CA ASP A 122 0.14 5.31 -12.14
C ASP A 122 0.77 6.52 -11.46
N GLY A 123 -0.07 7.36 -10.84
CA GLY A 123 0.35 8.51 -10.06
C GLY A 123 -0.03 8.34 -8.59
N SER A 124 0.97 8.31 -7.70
CA SER A 124 0.77 8.12 -6.27
C SER A 124 1.08 9.38 -5.48
N SER A 125 0.27 9.64 -4.45
CA SER A 125 0.52 10.72 -3.49
C SER A 125 1.71 10.44 -2.55
N ARG A 126 2.21 9.20 -2.51
CA ARG A 126 3.39 8.81 -1.71
C ARG A 126 4.70 9.33 -2.28
N PHE A 127 4.70 9.75 -3.55
CA PHE A 127 5.89 10.27 -4.24
C PHE A 127 5.83 11.76 -4.44
N GLY A 128 7.01 12.39 -4.43
CA GLY A 128 7.20 13.80 -4.63
C GLY A 128 6.76 14.28 -6.03
N LYS A 129 6.64 15.59 -6.18
CA LYS A 129 6.14 16.23 -7.41
C LYS A 129 6.86 15.76 -8.67
N ASN A 130 8.17 15.53 -8.58
CA ASN A 130 9.00 15.18 -9.72
C ASN A 130 8.83 13.74 -10.21
N ASN A 131 8.49 12.80 -9.31
CA ASN A 131 8.44 11.36 -9.56
C ASN A 131 7.08 10.74 -9.24
N LYS A 132 6.04 11.56 -9.18
CA LYS A 132 4.69 11.13 -8.81
C LYS A 132 4.14 10.03 -9.72
N TYR A 133 4.46 10.08 -11.01
CA TYR A 133 3.96 9.15 -12.00
C TYR A 133 5.03 8.15 -12.43
N GLY A 134 4.67 6.84 -12.38
CA GLY A 134 5.38 5.75 -13.01
C GLY A 134 4.64 5.26 -14.26
N THR A 135 5.37 4.76 -15.25
CA THR A 135 4.79 4.16 -16.47
C THR A 135 5.33 2.74 -16.61
N PHE A 136 4.43 1.80 -16.77
CA PHE A 136 4.70 0.37 -16.72
C PHE A 136 4.17 -0.29 -17.99
N PRO A 137 5.02 -0.49 -19.02
CA PRO A 137 4.67 -1.22 -20.22
C PRO A 137 4.78 -2.73 -20.02
N ALA A 138 3.96 -3.49 -20.74
CA ALA A 138 4.09 -4.94 -20.87
C ALA A 138 3.69 -5.38 -22.28
N VAL A 139 4.39 -6.37 -22.81
CA VAL A 139 4.10 -6.97 -24.10
C VAL A 139 4.18 -8.49 -23.98
N SER A 140 3.32 -9.20 -24.71
CA SER A 140 3.42 -10.64 -24.85
C SER A 140 3.06 -11.09 -26.25
N ALA A 141 3.70 -12.17 -26.68
CA ALA A 141 3.42 -12.83 -27.94
C ALA A 141 3.16 -14.33 -27.71
N GLY A 142 2.26 -14.89 -28.47
CA GLY A 142 1.96 -16.32 -28.48
C GLY A 142 1.85 -16.84 -29.90
N TRP A 143 2.38 -18.04 -30.13
CA TRP A 143 2.26 -18.74 -31.39
C TRP A 143 1.68 -20.12 -31.14
N ARG A 144 0.47 -20.37 -31.66
CA ARG A 144 -0.16 -21.70 -31.66
C ARG A 144 0.36 -22.52 -32.80
N ILE A 145 1.46 -23.19 -32.59
CA ILE A 145 2.17 -24.00 -33.56
C ILE A 145 1.28 -25.18 -34.03
N SER A 146 0.46 -25.71 -33.10
CA SER A 146 -0.49 -26.79 -33.41
C SER A 146 -1.52 -26.43 -34.49
N ASN A 147 -1.77 -25.14 -34.73
CA ASN A 147 -2.71 -24.67 -35.74
C ASN A 147 -2.04 -24.43 -37.11
N GLU A 148 -0.73 -24.58 -37.19
CA GLU A 148 -0.01 -24.51 -38.46
C GLU A 148 -0.24 -25.78 -39.32
N ASN A 149 -0.36 -25.63 -40.64
CA ASN A 149 -0.66 -26.73 -41.54
C ASN A 149 0.39 -27.85 -41.45
N PHE A 150 1.67 -27.49 -41.23
CA PHE A 150 2.75 -28.48 -41.12
C PHE A 150 2.67 -29.35 -39.86
N ILE A 151 1.99 -28.91 -38.80
CA ILE A 151 1.71 -29.71 -37.59
C ILE A 151 0.34 -30.39 -37.75
N LYS A 152 -0.71 -29.59 -38.00
CA LYS A 152 -2.10 -30.03 -38.02
C LYS A 152 -2.34 -31.21 -39.01
N ASP A 153 -1.71 -31.13 -40.16
CA ASP A 153 -1.92 -32.12 -41.25
C ASP A 153 -1.01 -33.34 -41.12
N ASN A 154 0.11 -33.25 -40.37
CA ASN A 154 1.14 -34.30 -40.37
C ASN A 154 1.33 -34.98 -39.01
N ILE A 155 0.94 -34.36 -37.89
CA ILE A 155 1.28 -34.84 -36.53
C ILE A 155 0.02 -34.94 -35.66
N SER A 156 -0.72 -36.04 -35.81
CA SER A 156 -1.99 -36.26 -35.07
C SER A 156 -1.84 -36.45 -33.55
N VAL A 157 -0.63 -36.70 -33.09
CA VAL A 157 -0.34 -36.87 -31.65
C VAL A 157 -0.41 -35.52 -30.92
N ILE A 158 -0.02 -34.43 -31.58
CA ILE A 158 -0.02 -33.08 -30.99
C ILE A 158 -1.44 -32.51 -31.13
N SER A 159 -2.10 -32.31 -30.01
CA SER A 159 -3.44 -31.70 -29.95
C SER A 159 -3.39 -30.20 -29.68
N ASP A 160 -2.36 -29.75 -28.97
CA ASP A 160 -2.07 -28.35 -28.71
C ASP A 160 -0.56 -28.16 -28.57
N LEU A 161 -0.03 -27.12 -29.16
CA LEU A 161 1.35 -26.70 -28.98
C LEU A 161 1.42 -25.18 -29.18
N LYS A 162 1.75 -24.49 -28.10
CA LYS A 162 1.79 -23.02 -28.07
C LYS A 162 3.07 -22.53 -27.41
N LEU A 163 3.84 -21.80 -28.18
CA LEU A 163 4.98 -21.03 -27.67
C LEU A 163 4.49 -19.65 -27.21
N ARG A 164 4.95 -19.20 -26.07
CA ARG A 164 4.64 -17.87 -25.54
C ARG A 164 5.88 -17.18 -25.00
N ALA A 165 5.92 -15.87 -25.16
CA ALA A 165 6.95 -15.01 -24.60
C ALA A 165 6.29 -13.75 -24.06
N GLY A 166 6.79 -13.25 -22.95
CA GLY A 166 6.30 -12.03 -22.32
C GLY A 166 7.43 -11.24 -21.70
N TRP A 167 7.29 -9.94 -21.75
CA TRP A 167 8.13 -8.98 -21.06
C TRP A 167 7.26 -7.89 -20.48
N GLY A 168 7.57 -7.44 -19.27
CA GLY A 168 6.83 -6.37 -18.65
C GLY A 168 7.52 -5.74 -17.46
N GLN A 169 7.04 -4.57 -17.11
CA GLN A 169 7.44 -3.83 -15.94
C GLN A 169 6.26 -3.63 -15.00
N THR A 170 6.52 -3.79 -13.71
CA THR A 170 5.57 -3.50 -12.63
C THR A 170 6.17 -2.47 -11.69
N GLY A 171 5.34 -1.57 -11.18
CA GLY A 171 5.73 -0.57 -10.19
C GLY A 171 5.30 -0.98 -8.78
N ASN A 172 6.15 -0.71 -7.80
CA ASN A 172 5.83 -0.82 -6.40
C ASN A 172 5.86 0.57 -5.76
N GLN A 173 4.78 0.92 -5.05
CA GLN A 173 4.63 2.17 -4.29
C GLN A 173 4.67 1.97 -2.77
N GLU A 174 5.02 0.78 -2.29
CA GLU A 174 4.89 0.44 -0.86
C GLU A 174 6.00 1.10 -0.05
N ILE A 175 5.78 2.37 0.25
CA ILE A 175 6.59 3.21 1.15
C ILE A 175 5.66 3.91 2.13
N ASP A 176 6.21 4.46 3.19
CA ASP A 176 5.43 5.25 4.14
C ASP A 176 4.74 6.45 3.47
N ASN A 177 3.48 6.72 3.85
CA ASN A 177 2.68 7.81 3.28
C ASN A 177 3.27 9.20 3.54
N THR A 178 4.17 9.31 4.51
CA THR A 178 4.84 10.54 4.92
C THR A 178 6.29 10.64 4.45
N ALA A 179 6.80 9.65 3.71
CA ALA A 179 8.21 9.54 3.34
C ALA A 179 8.77 10.77 2.59
N ILE A 180 7.91 11.51 1.88
CA ILE A 180 8.30 12.72 1.15
C ILE A 180 8.36 13.99 2.01
N TYR A 181 7.89 13.95 3.26
CA TYR A 181 7.78 15.13 4.12
C TYR A 181 8.91 15.19 5.16
N SER A 182 9.28 16.40 5.56
CA SER A 182 10.02 16.59 6.81
C SER A 182 9.06 16.48 7.99
N LEU A 183 9.41 15.62 8.94
CA LEU A 183 8.63 15.43 10.14
C LEU A 183 9.37 16.01 11.36
N TYR A 184 8.62 16.61 12.24
CA TYR A 184 9.11 17.21 13.47
C TYR A 184 8.26 16.72 14.64
N ILE A 185 8.90 16.46 15.75
CA ILE A 185 8.21 16.21 17.02
C ILE A 185 8.53 17.35 18.00
N ALA A 186 7.55 17.65 18.82
CA ALA A 186 7.78 18.50 19.99
C ALA A 186 8.70 17.74 20.96
N ASP A 187 9.76 18.38 21.41
CA ASP A 187 10.74 17.77 22.30
C ASP A 187 10.94 18.69 23.51
N TYR A 188 10.48 18.20 24.67
CA TYR A 188 10.66 18.90 25.93
C TYR A 188 11.98 18.48 26.54
N ALA A 189 12.84 19.43 26.82
CA ALA A 189 13.89 19.27 27.81
C ALA A 189 13.26 19.35 29.21
N GLY A 190 12.45 18.39 29.56
CA GLY A 190 11.84 18.31 30.86
C GLY A 190 12.82 17.82 31.89
N GLY A 191 13.55 18.70 32.52
CA GLY A 191 14.01 18.72 33.87
C GLY A 191 14.46 17.46 34.61
N SER A 192 14.80 16.37 33.94
CA SER A 192 15.49 15.24 34.58
C SER A 192 16.68 14.83 33.74
N PRO A 193 17.89 15.03 34.24
CA PRO A 193 19.09 14.57 33.53
C PRO A 193 19.21 13.04 33.65
N THR A 194 18.47 12.32 32.88
CA THR A 194 18.82 10.93 32.59
C THR A 194 19.76 10.93 31.40
N TRP A 195 20.92 10.43 31.61
CA TRP A 195 22.11 10.44 30.76
C TRP A 195 21.90 9.92 29.31
N ALA A 196 20.73 9.49 28.96
CA ALA A 196 20.54 8.74 27.74
C ALA A 196 19.72 9.45 26.66
N THR A 197 18.92 10.50 26.93
CA THR A 197 17.89 10.87 25.95
C THR A 197 17.53 12.36 25.84
N SER A 198 18.15 13.26 26.58
CA SER A 198 17.57 14.59 26.72
C SER A 198 18.49 15.74 26.37
N PHE A 199 18.88 15.82 25.13
CA PHE A 199 19.14 17.13 24.57
C PHE A 199 17.78 17.67 24.06
N GLY A 200 16.99 18.21 24.97
CA GLY A 200 15.72 18.81 24.58
C GLY A 200 15.92 20.07 23.74
N THR A 201 14.92 20.41 22.97
CA THR A 201 14.88 21.59 22.11
C THR A 201 14.06 22.73 22.71
N ALA A 202 13.97 22.79 24.05
CA ALA A 202 13.33 23.89 24.72
C ALA A 202 14.21 25.14 24.69
N TYR A 203 13.57 26.29 24.55
CA TYR A 203 14.26 27.60 24.50
C TYR A 203 13.88 28.45 25.70
N ASP A 204 14.86 28.99 26.39
CA ASP A 204 14.63 30.02 27.40
C ASP A 204 14.71 31.41 26.78
N PHE A 205 13.58 31.97 26.41
CA PHE A 205 13.49 33.32 25.88
C PHE A 205 13.64 34.42 26.93
N SER A 206 13.51 34.06 28.23
CA SER A 206 13.67 35.02 29.32
C SER A 206 15.13 35.17 29.79
N GLY A 207 15.98 34.21 29.44
CA GLY A 207 17.42 34.25 29.71
C GLY A 207 17.82 34.10 31.17
N ASN A 208 16.89 33.81 32.07
CA ASN A 208 17.13 33.74 33.53
C ASN A 208 16.98 32.33 34.12
N GLY A 209 16.69 31.30 33.30
CA GLY A 209 16.55 29.91 33.70
C GLY A 209 15.37 29.62 34.66
N LYS A 210 14.47 30.57 34.87
CA LYS A 210 13.34 30.48 35.82
C LYS A 210 11.97 30.57 35.16
N GLY A 211 11.82 30.19 33.92
CA GLY A 211 10.54 30.25 33.22
C GLY A 211 10.01 28.87 32.80
N VAL A 212 8.77 28.85 32.37
CA VAL A 212 8.25 27.74 31.59
C VAL A 212 8.96 27.79 30.23
N LEU A 213 9.81 26.80 29.98
CA LEU A 213 10.53 26.72 28.72
C LEU A 213 9.52 26.38 27.61
N PRO A 214 9.42 27.18 26.54
CA PRO A 214 8.59 26.82 25.39
C PRO A 214 9.14 25.57 24.71
N THR A 215 8.24 24.76 24.23
CA THR A 215 8.59 23.52 23.50
C THR A 215 9.33 23.85 22.21
N GLY A 216 10.50 23.27 22.03
CA GLY A 216 11.17 23.25 20.75
C GLY A 216 10.72 22.06 19.89
N PHE A 217 11.18 22.02 18.67
CA PHE A 217 10.90 20.94 17.73
C PHE A 217 12.19 20.31 17.22
N ARG A 218 12.21 19.00 17.17
CA ARG A 218 13.32 18.22 16.61
C ARG A 218 12.87 17.52 15.34
N ALA A 219 13.66 17.65 14.28
CA ALA A 219 13.42 16.88 13.06
C ALA A 219 13.63 15.38 13.31
N THR A 220 12.65 14.58 12.94
CA THR A 220 12.74 13.12 12.98
C THR A 220 12.87 12.50 11.60
N GLN A 221 12.53 13.26 10.57
CA GLN A 221 12.64 12.86 9.17
C GLN A 221 12.97 14.07 8.32
N THR A 222 13.88 13.89 7.38
CA THR A 222 14.18 14.87 6.32
C THR A 222 13.36 14.55 5.09
N ALA A 223 12.77 15.57 4.47
CA ALA A 223 12.04 15.43 3.21
C ALA A 223 12.90 14.84 2.10
N ASN A 224 12.35 13.93 1.32
CA ASN A 224 12.97 13.44 0.09
C ASN A 224 11.99 13.55 -1.08
N ASN A 225 12.13 14.62 -1.86
CA ASN A 225 11.27 14.87 -3.02
C ASN A 225 11.64 14.02 -4.25
N ASP A 226 12.76 13.31 -4.20
CA ASP A 226 13.28 12.49 -5.31
C ASP A 226 12.91 11.01 -5.17
N LEU A 227 12.13 10.66 -4.14
CA LEU A 227 11.54 9.34 -4.03
C LEU A 227 10.73 9.01 -5.29
N LYS A 228 10.98 7.83 -5.83
CA LYS A 228 10.37 7.33 -7.07
C LYS A 228 9.90 5.90 -6.93
N TRP A 229 9.07 5.50 -7.87
CA TRP A 229 8.61 4.13 -8.02
C TRP A 229 9.77 3.13 -8.07
N GLU A 230 9.68 2.08 -7.30
CA GLU A 230 10.49 0.88 -7.51
C GLU A 230 9.93 0.14 -8.72
N THR A 231 10.79 -0.27 -9.64
CA THR A 231 10.37 -0.94 -10.88
C THR A 231 11.00 -2.32 -10.97
N THR A 232 10.15 -3.32 -11.09
CA THR A 232 10.57 -4.70 -11.35
C THR A 232 10.31 -5.03 -12.82
N THR A 233 11.32 -5.55 -13.49
CA THR A 233 11.24 -6.02 -14.87
C THR A 233 11.25 -7.54 -14.90
N GLN A 234 10.29 -8.14 -15.62
CA GLN A 234 10.16 -9.58 -15.74
C GLN A 234 10.13 -9.99 -17.21
N THR A 235 10.78 -11.11 -17.52
CA THR A 235 10.72 -11.78 -18.82
C THR A 235 10.39 -13.23 -18.58
N ASN A 236 9.45 -13.76 -19.36
CA ASN A 236 9.03 -15.15 -19.29
C ASN A 236 8.95 -15.72 -20.71
N ILE A 237 9.39 -16.96 -20.88
CA ILE A 237 9.24 -17.75 -22.09
C ILE A 237 8.66 -19.10 -21.68
N GLY A 238 7.55 -19.50 -22.30
CA GLY A 238 6.86 -20.73 -21.94
C GLY A 238 6.38 -21.51 -23.15
N LEU A 239 6.27 -22.81 -22.97
CA LEU A 239 5.73 -23.77 -23.93
C LEU A 239 4.55 -24.51 -23.29
N ASP A 240 3.37 -24.38 -23.90
CA ASP A 240 2.19 -25.15 -23.54
C ASP A 240 2.05 -26.30 -24.52
N PHE A 241 1.76 -27.50 -24.05
CA PHE A 241 1.57 -28.67 -24.91
C PHE A 241 0.38 -29.54 -24.49
N GLY A 242 -0.26 -30.12 -25.47
CA GLY A 242 -1.32 -31.13 -25.30
C GLY A 242 -1.12 -32.25 -26.29
N LEU A 243 -1.13 -33.49 -25.83
CA LEU A 243 -0.88 -34.69 -26.62
C LEU A 243 -2.06 -35.66 -26.53
N PHE A 244 -2.21 -36.54 -27.53
CA PHE A 244 -3.19 -37.63 -27.54
C PHE A 244 -4.63 -37.16 -27.32
N LYS A 245 -5.07 -36.10 -28.03
CA LYS A 245 -6.39 -35.45 -27.85
C LYS A 245 -6.60 -34.93 -26.40
N GLN A 246 -5.59 -34.23 -25.89
CA GLN A 246 -5.57 -33.63 -24.57
C GLN A 246 -5.55 -34.63 -23.37
N LYS A 247 -5.21 -35.90 -23.63
CA LYS A 247 -5.06 -36.87 -22.53
C LYS A 247 -3.82 -36.59 -21.67
N LEU A 248 -2.81 -35.98 -22.24
CA LEU A 248 -1.62 -35.50 -21.55
C LEU A 248 -1.42 -34.04 -21.92
N SER A 249 -1.37 -33.16 -20.93
CA SER A 249 -1.12 -31.73 -21.14
C SER A 249 -0.21 -31.19 -20.05
N GLY A 250 0.54 -30.16 -20.36
CA GLY A 250 1.44 -29.50 -19.43
C GLY A 250 1.96 -28.18 -19.97
N SER A 251 2.66 -27.45 -19.10
CA SER A 251 3.39 -26.24 -19.45
C SER A 251 4.78 -26.26 -18.84
N VAL A 252 5.70 -25.62 -19.53
CA VAL A 252 7.07 -25.38 -19.06
C VAL A 252 7.36 -23.90 -19.23
N ASP A 253 7.84 -23.26 -18.15
CA ASP A 253 8.20 -21.85 -18.08
C ASP A 253 9.68 -21.67 -17.71
#